data_e4f69fb19f3562e467d81c85b8dcd2a1
#
_entry.id   e4f69fb19f3562e467d81c85b8dcd2a1
#
_cell.length_a   1.000
_cell.length_b   1.000
_cell.length_c   1.000
_cell.angle_alpha   90.00
_cell.angle_beta   90.00
_cell.angle_gamma   90.00
#
_symmetry.space_group_name_H-M   'P 1'
#
loop_
_entity.id
_entity.type
_entity.pdbx_description
1 polymer ?
#
loop_
_entity_poly.entity_id
_entity_poly.type
_entity_poly.pdbx_seq_one_letter_code
_entity_poly.pdbx_strand_id
1 'polypeptide(L)' 'MDKIRILVVDDESRMRKLVRDFLVREGYEVLEAGDGEEALDLFYREKDIAL' A
#
# COMPACT_ATOMS: atom_id res chain seq x y z
N MET A 1 -1.66 -7.50 -18.35
CA MET A 1 -1.73 -8.27 -17.09
C MET A 1 -1.97 -7.35 -15.92
N ASP A 2 -2.80 -7.80 -15.01
CA ASP A 2 -3.15 -6.99 -13.87
C ASP A 2 -2.00 -6.94 -12.88
N LYS A 3 -1.76 -5.77 -12.33
CA LYS A 3 -0.76 -5.62 -11.29
C LYS A 3 -1.33 -6.04 -9.94
N ILE A 4 -0.49 -6.63 -9.13
CA ILE A 4 -0.85 -6.89 -7.74
C ILE A 4 -0.85 -5.57 -6.98
N ARG A 5 -1.89 -5.30 -6.24
CA ARG A 5 -2.04 -4.07 -5.46
C ARG A 5 -1.72 -4.39 -4.01
N ILE A 6 -0.79 -3.65 -3.46
CA ILE A 6 -0.31 -3.87 -2.09
C ILE A 6 -0.58 -2.62 -1.26
N LEU A 7 -1.11 -2.84 -0.06
CA LEU A 7 -1.35 -1.76 0.88
C LEU A 7 -0.22 -1.75 1.90
N VAL A 8 0.49 -0.62 1.97
CA VAL A 8 1.56 -0.41 2.93
C VAL A 8 1.05 0.48 4.05
N VAL A 9 1.08 -0.02 5.27
CA VAL A 9 0.61 0.71 6.44
C VAL A 9 1.79 0.99 7.36
N ASP A 10 2.12 2.26 7.54
CA ASP A 10 3.23 2.66 8.41
C ASP A 10 3.01 4.12 8.80
N ASP A 11 3.13 4.42 10.09
CA ASP A 11 2.99 5.77 10.57
C ASP A 11 4.22 6.63 10.29
N GLU A 12 5.32 6.00 9.89
CA GLU A 12 6.53 6.71 9.55
C GLU A 12 6.64 6.90 8.03
N SER A 13 6.42 8.14 7.59
CA SER A 13 6.30 8.42 6.17
C SER A 13 7.57 8.10 5.37
N ARG A 14 8.73 8.25 5.96
CA ARG A 14 10.00 7.94 5.29
C ARG A 14 10.13 6.46 4.97
N MET A 15 9.83 5.63 5.98
CA MET A 15 9.88 4.18 5.81
C MET A 15 8.84 3.70 4.81
N ARG A 16 7.64 4.25 4.93
CA ARG A 16 6.56 3.92 4.02
C ARG A 16 6.94 4.24 2.58
N LYS A 17 7.57 5.39 2.36
CA LYS A 17 8.00 5.80 1.03
C LYS A 17 9.07 4.88 0.46
N LEU A 18 10.02 4.46 1.29
CA LEU A 18 11.06 3.54 0.86
C LEU A 18 10.48 2.20 0.43
N VAL A 19 9.56 1.66 1.22
CA VAL A 19 8.90 0.41 0.91
C VAL A 19 8.09 0.55 -0.38
N ARG A 20 7.36 1.66 -0.51
CA ARG A 20 6.59 1.93 -1.73
C ARG A 20 7.49 1.95 -2.96
N ASP A 21 8.59 2.68 -2.88
CA ASP A 21 9.50 2.81 -4.01
C ASP A 21 10.06 1.45 -4.42
N PHE A 22 10.41 0.62 -3.46
CA PHE A 22 10.89 -0.72 -3.73
C PHE A 22 9.83 -1.55 -4.45
N LEU A 23 8.61 -1.55 -3.92
CA LEU A 23 7.53 -2.36 -4.48
C LEU A 23 7.12 -1.89 -5.88
N VAL A 24 7.08 -0.58 -6.08
CA VAL A 24 6.77 -0.03 -7.40
C VAL A 24 7.83 -0.46 -8.41
N ARG A 25 9.08 -0.46 -8.01
CA ARG A 25 10.17 -0.90 -8.87
C ARG A 25 10.03 -2.37 -9.26
N GLU A 26 9.45 -3.17 -8.37
CA GLU A 26 9.23 -4.58 -8.63
C GLU A 26 7.95 -4.86 -9.45
N GLY A 27 7.23 -3.82 -9.82
CA GLY A 27 6.06 -3.96 -10.68
C GLY A 27 4.72 -4.03 -9.95
N TYR A 28 4.70 -3.75 -8.64
CA TYR A 28 3.46 -3.74 -7.88
C TYR A 28 2.81 -2.36 -7.91
N GLU A 29 1.50 -2.34 -7.76
CA GLU A 29 0.76 -1.11 -7.52
C GLU A 29 0.63 -0.95 -6.01
N VAL A 30 1.03 0.21 -5.48
CA VAL A 30 1.12 0.41 -4.05
C VAL A 30 0.14 1.48 -3.59
N LEU A 31 -0.62 1.16 -2.54
CA LEU A 31 -1.45 2.11 -1.82
C LEU A 31 -0.82 2.34 -0.46
N GLU A 32 -0.94 3.54 0.07
CA GLU A 32 -0.31 3.90 1.33
C GLU A 32 -1.35 4.34 2.35
N ALA A 33 -1.13 3.95 3.59
CA ALA A 33 -1.94 4.39 4.71
C ALA A 33 -1.01 4.74 5.87
N GLY A 34 -1.34 5.81 6.58
CA GLY A 34 -0.54 6.27 7.70
C GLY A 34 -0.89 5.61 9.02
N ASP A 35 -2.05 4.99 9.10
CA ASP A 35 -2.48 4.31 10.33
C ASP A 35 -3.50 3.23 9.98
N GLY A 36 -3.92 2.48 11.02
CA GLY A 36 -4.85 1.38 10.83
C GLY A 36 -6.23 1.79 10.36
N GLU A 37 -6.72 2.95 10.80
CA GLU A 37 -8.02 3.45 10.40
C GLU A 37 -8.04 3.79 8.91
N GLU A 38 -7.02 4.48 8.45
CA GLU A 38 -6.87 4.79 7.03
C GLU A 38 -6.72 3.53 6.21
N ALA A 39 -5.98 2.56 6.73
CA ALA A 39 -5.79 1.28 6.07
C ALA A 39 -7.11 0.54 5.90
N LEU A 40 -7.94 0.53 6.93
CA LEU A 40 -9.26 -0.11 6.86
C LEU A 40 -10.15 0.57 5.84
N ASP A 41 -10.15 1.89 5.79
CA ASP A 41 -10.91 2.62 4.80
C ASP A 41 -10.53 2.22 3.38
N LEU A 42 -9.24 2.15 3.12
CA LEU A 42 -8.74 1.73 1.82
C LEU A 42 -9.09 0.28 1.53
N PHE A 43 -8.96 -0.58 2.51
CA PHE A 43 -9.26 -1.99 2.35
C PHE A 43 -10.73 -2.22 1.98
N TYR A 44 -11.64 -1.51 2.63
CA TYR A 44 -13.05 -1.62 2.31
C TYR A 44 -13.41 -1.03 0.97
N ARG A 45 -12.68 -0.01 0.56
CA ARG A 45 -12.91 0.68 -0.71
C ARG A 45 -12.37 -0.11 -1.90
N GLU A 46 -11.21 -0.74 -1.70
CA GLU A 46 -10.49 -1.48 -2.74
C GLU A 46 -10.46 -2.96 -2.38
N LYS A 47 -11.27 -3.75 -3.04
CA LYS A 47 -11.49 -5.14 -2.63
C LYS A 47 -10.42 -6.13 -3.08
N ASP A 48 -9.56 -5.74 -3.96
CA ASP A 48 -8.54 -6.62 -4.51
C ASP A 48 -7.13 -6.28 -4.05
N ILE A 49 -7.02 -5.71 -2.85
CA ILE A 49 -5.74 -5.36 -2.25
C ILE A 49 -5.17 -6.54 -1.47
N ALA A 50 -3.86 -6.77 -1.65
CA ALA A 50 -3.12 -7.70 -0.81
C ALA A 50 -2.40 -6.91 0.29
N LEU A 51 -2.46 -7.40 1.51
CA LEU A 51 -1.75 -6.79 2.63
C LEU A 51 -0.34 -7.36 2.74
#